data_19aaa9646fa9ce0fe7648723789698a1
#
_entry.id   19aaa9646fa9ce0fe7648723789698a1
#
_cell.length_a   1.000
_cell.length_b   1.000
_cell.length_c   1.000
_cell.angle_alpha   90.00
_cell.angle_beta   90.00
_cell.angle_gamma   90.00
#
_symmetry.space_group_name_H-M   'P 1'
#
loop_
_entity.id
_entity.type
_entity.pdbx_description
1 polymer ?
#
loop_
_entity_poly.entity_id
_entity_poly.type
_entity_poly.pdbx_seq_one_letter_code
_entity_poly.pdbx_strand_id
1 'polypeptide(L)'
;MKKLLTIVLASIVVALTLIAFIVPAVGHSIDVPPADTVEVTTISEDSYIPSEEIETVEIETIVIREPSLEDLKMMMEEQQTIKNEIHAQAEELRANGYIDESIEIQDLKNQWAIAHAKYNEYKEKYNEKWLNSDEFWTQKYEENPTGTYIWRYMKDLGYSDAVCAGIFGNMMLECGIEEAGSFDLKWWVYDSSTWFYGLCQWSKTYFPEVYGADLEGQMNCLRDTIKEQIDEAGFVYGGYGFGYEEFLQLEDPAEVAVCFAKAYERCAAQHVWPRRAFAEQAYEYFTN
;
A
#
# COMPACT_ATOMS: atom_id res chain seq x y z
N MET A 1 41.96 -8.73 15.82
CA MET A 1 41.75 -9.13 14.44
C MET A 1 40.26 -9.32 14.12
N LYS A 2 39.46 -10.06 14.92
CA LYS A 2 38.01 -10.28 14.61
C LYS A 2 37.14 -8.98 14.44
N LYS A 3 37.37 -7.94 15.29
CA LYS A 3 36.65 -6.67 15.18
C LYS A 3 36.98 -5.85 13.93
N LEU A 4 38.19 -5.98 13.39
CA LEU A 4 38.61 -5.26 12.18
C LEU A 4 37.98 -5.91 10.92
N LEU A 5 37.83 -7.24 10.95
CA LEU A 5 37.21 -7.99 9.86
C LEU A 5 35.70 -7.71 9.72
N THR A 6 34.99 -7.53 10.86
CA THR A 6 33.56 -7.18 10.88
C THR A 6 33.30 -5.79 10.29
N ILE A 7 34.17 -4.81 10.56
CA ILE A 7 34.04 -3.45 10.01
C ILE A 7 34.31 -3.45 8.50
N VAL A 8 35.28 -4.22 8.03
CA VAL A 8 35.60 -4.31 6.60
C VAL A 8 34.47 -5.01 5.82
N LEU A 9 33.86 -6.05 6.38
CA LEU A 9 32.73 -6.75 5.76
C LEU A 9 31.47 -5.86 5.69
N ALA A 10 31.16 -5.09 6.74
CA ALA A 10 30.05 -4.14 6.74
C ALA A 10 30.28 -3.04 5.69
N SER A 11 31.50 -2.56 5.52
CA SER A 11 31.85 -1.54 4.51
C SER A 11 31.77 -2.07 3.07
N ILE A 12 32.05 -3.35 2.85
CA ILE A 12 31.95 -3.99 1.53
C ILE A 12 30.48 -4.19 1.13
N VAL A 13 29.60 -4.56 2.06
CA VAL A 13 28.17 -4.71 1.79
C VAL A 13 27.54 -3.36 1.45
N VAL A 14 27.91 -2.28 2.14
CA VAL A 14 27.46 -0.92 1.83
C VAL A 14 28.01 -0.44 0.46
N ALA A 15 29.24 -0.79 0.10
CA ALA A 15 29.83 -0.42 -1.20
C ALA A 15 29.18 -1.17 -2.37
N LEU A 16 28.80 -2.44 -2.20
CA LEU A 16 28.13 -3.23 -3.26
C LEU A 16 26.69 -2.77 -3.50
N THR A 17 25.97 -2.32 -2.49
CA THR A 17 24.65 -1.68 -2.67
C THR A 17 24.75 -0.33 -3.40
N LEU A 18 25.79 0.44 -3.19
CA LEU A 18 26.02 1.71 -3.88
C LEU A 18 26.39 1.55 -5.38
N ILE A 19 27.07 0.45 -5.75
CA ILE A 19 27.46 0.19 -7.15
C ILE A 19 26.27 -0.25 -8.00
N ALA A 20 25.24 -0.88 -7.42
CA ALA A 20 24.03 -1.28 -8.14
C ALA A 20 23.17 -0.08 -8.62
N PHE A 21 23.35 1.11 -8.06
CA PHE A 21 22.58 2.31 -8.40
C PHE A 21 23.23 3.26 -9.41
N ILE A 22 24.47 2.99 -9.87
CA ILE A 22 25.22 3.93 -10.75
C ILE A 22 25.33 3.43 -12.21
N VAL A 23 24.73 2.31 -12.58
CA VAL A 23 24.75 1.85 -13.97
C VAL A 23 23.52 2.39 -14.71
N PRO A 24 23.69 3.25 -15.74
CA PRO A 24 22.56 3.70 -16.56
C PRO A 24 21.98 2.52 -17.32
N ALA A 25 20.66 2.47 -17.40
CA ALA A 25 19.88 1.46 -18.07
C ALA A 25 20.32 1.24 -19.52
N VAL A 26 21.04 0.14 -19.75
CA VAL A 26 21.14 -0.48 -21.06
C VAL A 26 20.26 -1.73 -20.97
N GLY A 27 19.15 -1.71 -21.74
CA GLY A 27 18.12 -2.73 -21.68
C GLY A 27 18.67 -4.12 -22.04
N HIS A 28 18.74 -4.95 -21.02
CA HIS A 28 18.65 -6.39 -21.15
C HIS A 28 17.79 -6.87 -19.98
N SER A 29 16.67 -7.51 -20.30
CA SER A 29 15.85 -8.20 -19.32
C SER A 29 16.67 -9.31 -18.68
N ILE A 30 17.05 -9.14 -17.44
CA ILE A 30 17.57 -10.22 -16.61
C ILE A 30 16.35 -10.75 -15.87
N ASP A 31 15.98 -12.00 -16.20
CA ASP A 31 15.05 -12.77 -15.37
C ASP A 31 15.68 -12.93 -13.98
N VAL A 32 15.18 -12.17 -13.01
CA VAL A 32 15.57 -12.31 -11.62
C VAL A 32 14.65 -13.37 -11.00
N PRO A 33 15.18 -14.51 -10.56
CA PRO A 33 14.39 -15.48 -9.80
C PRO A 33 13.95 -14.85 -8.47
N PRO A 34 12.83 -15.31 -7.86
CA PRO A 34 12.32 -14.77 -6.60
C PRO A 34 13.41 -14.84 -5.53
N ALA A 35 13.61 -13.73 -4.84
CA ALA A 35 14.72 -13.49 -3.95
C ALA A 35 14.49 -14.12 -2.58
N ASP A 36 14.79 -15.42 -2.45
CA ASP A 36 14.91 -16.05 -1.13
C ASP A 36 16.33 -16.51 -0.80
N THR A 37 17.25 -16.54 -1.77
CA THR A 37 18.63 -16.96 -1.52
C THR A 37 19.60 -16.32 -2.52
N VAL A 38 20.52 -15.49 -2.06
CA VAL A 38 21.66 -15.02 -2.85
C VAL A 38 22.88 -15.83 -2.47
N GLU A 39 23.28 -16.75 -3.33
CA GLU A 39 24.55 -17.45 -3.22
C GLU A 39 25.65 -16.55 -3.79
N VAL A 40 26.51 -16.03 -2.92
CA VAL A 40 27.69 -15.24 -3.35
C VAL A 40 28.89 -16.19 -3.37
N THR A 41 29.25 -16.68 -4.56
CA THR A 41 30.47 -17.43 -4.75
C THR A 41 31.58 -16.46 -5.19
N THR A 42 32.52 -16.15 -4.31
CA THR A 42 33.76 -15.46 -4.69
C THR A 42 34.79 -16.50 -5.11
N ILE A 43 35.05 -16.58 -6.41
CA ILE A 43 36.19 -17.33 -6.93
C ILE A 43 37.33 -16.31 -7.08
N SER A 44 38.40 -16.43 -6.30
CA SER A 44 39.64 -15.70 -6.56
C SER A 44 40.47 -16.51 -7.54
N GLU A 45 40.59 -16.04 -8.76
CA GLU A 45 41.61 -16.54 -9.68
C GLU A 45 42.97 -15.96 -9.29
N ASP A 46 43.98 -16.83 -9.34
CA ASP A 46 45.40 -16.62 -9.16
C ASP A 46 45.98 -16.73 -7.73
N SER A 47 46.09 -17.97 -7.27
CA SER A 47 47.31 -18.42 -6.62
C SER A 47 47.40 -19.95 -6.66
N TYR A 48 48.46 -20.47 -7.33
CA TYR A 48 48.83 -21.88 -7.32
C TYR A 48 49.19 -22.26 -5.87
N ILE A 49 48.31 -23.04 -5.23
CA ILE A 49 48.52 -23.61 -3.91
C ILE A 49 48.80 -25.13 -4.11
N PRO A 50 49.92 -25.68 -3.59
CA PRO A 50 50.18 -27.11 -3.64
C PRO A 50 49.11 -27.90 -2.90
N SER A 51 48.75 -29.04 -3.44
CA SER A 51 47.61 -29.88 -3.08
C SER A 51 47.74 -30.67 -1.77
N GLU A 52 48.16 -30.05 -0.69
CA GLU A 52 48.12 -30.66 0.64
C GLU A 52 47.52 -29.68 1.64
N GLU A 53 46.35 -30.04 2.18
CA GLU A 53 45.51 -29.34 3.15
C GLU A 53 44.56 -28.23 2.59
N ILE A 54 43.54 -28.67 1.86
CA ILE A 54 42.34 -27.82 1.72
C ILE A 54 41.53 -28.07 3.00
N GLU A 55 41.68 -27.17 3.99
CA GLU A 55 40.67 -27.01 5.03
C GLU A 55 39.37 -26.58 4.34
N THR A 56 38.37 -27.45 4.44
CA THR A 56 37.01 -27.09 3.98
C THR A 56 36.53 -25.88 4.78
N VAL A 57 36.60 -24.72 4.15
CA VAL A 57 35.97 -23.52 4.70
C VAL A 57 34.45 -23.73 4.66
N GLU A 58 33.85 -23.96 5.82
CA GLU A 58 32.40 -23.92 5.95
C GLU A 58 31.93 -22.50 5.60
N ILE A 59 31.31 -22.36 4.44
CA ILE A 59 30.65 -21.11 4.03
C ILE A 59 29.36 -21.01 4.84
N GLU A 60 29.37 -20.18 5.89
CA GLU A 60 28.12 -19.82 6.57
C GLU A 60 27.19 -19.14 5.56
N THR A 61 26.10 -19.78 5.25
CA THR A 61 25.03 -19.18 4.41
C THR A 61 24.43 -18.03 5.19
N ILE A 62 24.71 -16.78 4.76
CA ILE A 62 24.08 -15.60 5.34
C ILE A 62 22.65 -15.54 4.81
N VAL A 63 21.71 -15.94 5.63
CA VAL A 63 20.28 -15.73 5.35
C VAL A 63 19.95 -14.26 5.59
N ILE A 64 19.74 -13.50 4.52
CA ILE A 64 19.27 -12.13 4.60
C ILE A 64 17.74 -12.21 4.78
N ARG A 65 17.28 -12.07 6.02
CA ARG A 65 15.84 -12.00 6.27
C ARG A 65 15.31 -10.62 5.90
N GLU A 66 14.07 -10.56 5.44
CA GLU A 66 13.36 -9.30 5.30
C GLU A 66 13.23 -8.58 6.66
N PRO A 67 13.41 -7.25 6.67
CA PRO A 67 13.31 -6.48 7.90
C PRO A 67 11.90 -6.59 8.51
N SER A 68 11.83 -6.73 9.83
CA SER A 68 10.57 -6.67 10.59
C SER A 68 10.02 -5.24 10.62
N LEU A 69 8.79 -5.05 11.10
CA LEU A 69 8.23 -3.71 11.33
C LEU A 69 9.12 -2.89 12.30
N GLU A 70 9.63 -3.52 13.36
CA GLU A 70 10.52 -2.87 14.31
C GLU A 70 11.87 -2.50 13.69
N ASP A 71 12.44 -3.39 12.86
CA ASP A 71 13.67 -3.10 12.11
C ASP A 71 13.46 -1.88 11.18
N LEU A 72 12.35 -1.82 10.44
CA LEU A 72 12.03 -0.70 9.55
C LEU A 72 11.82 0.61 10.32
N LYS A 73 11.17 0.55 11.47
CA LYS A 73 10.99 1.72 12.35
C LYS A 73 12.33 2.24 12.84
N MET A 74 13.22 1.38 13.34
CA MET A 74 14.58 1.77 13.73
C MET A 74 15.37 2.38 12.58
N MET A 75 15.27 1.81 11.37
CA MET A 75 15.93 2.35 10.17
C MET A 75 15.40 3.74 9.79
N MET A 76 14.10 3.98 9.95
CA MET A 76 13.50 5.31 9.75
C MET A 76 14.00 6.32 10.80
N GLU A 77 14.05 5.95 12.07
CA GLU A 77 14.53 6.79 13.16
C GLU A 77 16.02 7.16 12.96
N GLU A 78 16.84 6.21 12.52
CA GLU A 78 18.23 6.46 12.16
C GLU A 78 18.35 7.50 11.03
N GLN A 79 17.61 7.35 9.94
CA GLN A 79 17.64 8.31 8.83
C GLN A 79 17.11 9.69 9.25
N GLN A 80 16.12 9.75 10.13
CA GLN A 80 15.64 11.01 10.68
C GLN A 80 16.69 11.70 11.55
N THR A 81 17.44 10.93 12.33
CA THR A 81 18.57 11.45 13.14
C THR A 81 19.66 12.03 12.24
N ILE A 82 20.07 11.32 11.19
CA ILE A 82 21.04 11.78 10.20
C ILE A 82 20.57 13.10 9.56
N LYS A 83 19.31 13.20 9.15
CA LYS A 83 18.73 14.43 8.57
C LYS A 83 18.82 15.62 9.54
N ASN A 84 18.53 15.39 10.82
CA ASN A 84 18.59 16.41 11.85
C ASN A 84 20.02 16.89 12.11
N GLU A 85 21.00 15.97 12.14
CA GLU A 85 22.42 16.28 12.30
C GLU A 85 22.96 17.11 11.11
N ILE A 86 22.60 16.71 9.88
CA ILE A 86 22.97 17.46 8.66
C ILE A 86 22.37 18.87 8.69
N HIS A 87 21.12 19.01 9.11
CA HIS A 87 20.48 20.31 9.25
C HIS A 87 21.22 21.20 10.25
N ALA A 88 21.57 20.65 11.43
CA ALA A 88 22.32 21.39 12.44
C ALA A 88 23.69 21.85 11.93
N GLN A 89 24.43 21.00 11.21
CA GLN A 89 25.70 21.35 10.61
C GLN A 89 25.55 22.47 9.56
N ALA A 90 24.51 22.41 8.74
CA ALA A 90 24.23 23.46 7.74
C ALA A 90 23.93 24.81 8.41
N GLU A 91 23.16 24.82 9.51
CA GLU A 91 22.92 26.04 10.29
C GLU A 91 24.19 26.60 10.93
N GLU A 92 25.06 25.74 11.44
CA GLU A 92 26.37 26.15 11.99
C GLU A 92 27.25 26.81 10.92
N LEU A 93 27.32 26.21 9.71
CA LEU A 93 28.07 26.80 8.62
C LEU A 93 27.51 28.16 8.22
N ARG A 94 26.17 28.31 8.13
CA ARG A 94 25.53 29.60 7.84
C ARG A 94 25.84 30.66 8.91
N ALA A 95 25.84 30.27 10.16
CA ALA A 95 26.22 31.17 11.27
C ALA A 95 27.67 31.62 11.18
N ASN A 96 28.56 30.80 10.57
CA ASN A 96 29.94 31.12 10.29
C ASN A 96 30.18 31.87 8.97
N GLY A 97 29.09 32.31 8.30
CA GLY A 97 29.15 33.14 7.09
C GLY A 97 29.22 32.40 5.75
N TYR A 98 29.03 31.07 5.75
CA TYR A 98 28.87 30.32 4.51
C TYR A 98 27.51 30.61 3.89
N ILE A 99 27.50 30.74 2.57
CA ILE A 99 26.27 30.98 1.80
C ILE A 99 25.74 29.67 1.21
N ASP A 100 24.49 29.66 0.80
CA ASP A 100 23.81 28.46 0.29
C ASP A 100 24.45 27.86 -0.97
N GLU A 101 25.20 28.65 -1.72
CA GLU A 101 25.95 28.26 -2.91
C GLU A 101 27.35 27.69 -2.60
N SER A 102 27.81 27.77 -1.34
CA SER A 102 29.10 27.20 -0.95
C SER A 102 29.11 25.67 -1.12
N ILE A 103 30.27 25.13 -1.47
CA ILE A 103 30.43 23.69 -1.73
C ILE A 103 30.05 22.88 -0.51
N GLU A 104 30.41 23.36 0.68
CA GLU A 104 30.12 22.69 1.96
C GLU A 104 28.63 22.58 2.23
N ILE A 105 27.87 23.66 1.97
CA ILE A 105 26.41 23.66 2.12
C ILE A 105 25.75 22.79 1.03
N GLN A 106 26.24 22.81 -0.20
CA GLN A 106 25.72 21.96 -1.26
C GLN A 106 25.96 20.48 -0.98
N ASP A 107 27.10 20.12 -0.42
CA ASP A 107 27.39 18.73 -0.03
C ASP A 107 26.44 18.26 1.07
N LEU A 108 26.16 19.06 2.08
CA LEU A 108 25.18 18.76 3.12
C LEU A 108 23.76 18.63 2.55
N LYS A 109 23.36 19.47 1.59
CA LYS A 109 22.07 19.32 0.87
C LYS A 109 21.95 17.97 0.15
N ASN A 110 23.04 17.53 -0.51
CA ASN A 110 23.08 16.24 -1.18
C ASN A 110 22.99 15.08 -0.18
N GLN A 111 23.72 15.14 0.92
CA GLN A 111 23.65 14.13 1.99
C GLN A 111 22.24 14.07 2.59
N TRP A 112 21.62 15.22 2.84
CA TRP A 112 20.24 15.28 3.32
C TRP A 112 19.26 14.63 2.35
N ALA A 113 19.39 14.90 1.05
CA ALA A 113 18.53 14.31 0.03
C ALA A 113 18.66 12.79 -0.03
N ILE A 114 19.88 12.23 0.15
CA ILE A 114 20.11 10.79 0.22
C ILE A 114 19.43 10.19 1.47
N ALA A 115 19.61 10.80 2.63
CA ALA A 115 18.98 10.34 3.87
C ALA A 115 17.44 10.43 3.80
N HIS A 116 16.91 11.49 3.16
CA HIS A 116 15.49 11.67 2.95
C HIS A 116 14.91 10.60 2.01
N ALA A 117 15.60 10.27 0.92
CA ALA A 117 15.18 9.21 0.00
C ALA A 117 15.12 7.85 0.70
N LYS A 118 16.13 7.50 1.49
CA LYS A 118 16.14 6.27 2.30
C LYS A 118 15.03 6.23 3.35
N TYR A 119 14.79 7.35 4.04
CA TYR A 119 13.67 7.46 4.98
C TYR A 119 12.34 7.14 4.30
N ASN A 120 12.10 7.71 3.12
CA ASN A 120 10.88 7.46 2.37
C ASN A 120 10.77 6.01 1.90
N GLU A 121 11.86 5.40 1.42
CA GLU A 121 11.90 3.99 1.06
C GLU A 121 11.51 3.07 2.24
N TYR A 122 12.09 3.31 3.42
CA TYR A 122 11.77 2.52 4.61
C TYR A 122 10.34 2.77 5.09
N LYS A 123 9.86 4.00 4.98
CA LYS A 123 8.47 4.35 5.29
C LYS A 123 7.47 3.64 4.39
N GLU A 124 7.73 3.56 3.09
CA GLU A 124 6.89 2.81 2.14
C GLU A 124 6.85 1.32 2.51
N LYS A 125 8.00 0.70 2.74
CA LYS A 125 8.08 -0.70 3.18
C LYS A 125 7.41 -0.94 4.53
N TYR A 126 7.56 -0.01 5.48
CA TYR A 126 6.87 -0.07 6.77
C TYR A 126 5.36 -0.02 6.59
N ASN A 127 4.86 0.94 5.82
CA ASN A 127 3.43 1.09 5.57
C ASN A 127 2.85 -0.15 4.89
N GLU A 128 3.50 -0.67 3.84
CA GLU A 128 3.09 -1.88 3.16
C GLU A 128 3.00 -3.07 4.14
N LYS A 129 4.04 -3.27 4.96
CA LYS A 129 4.07 -4.35 5.93
C LYS A 129 3.06 -4.16 7.07
N TRP A 130 2.86 -2.91 7.51
CA TRP A 130 1.88 -2.56 8.53
C TRP A 130 0.46 -2.84 8.06
N LEU A 131 0.09 -2.36 6.87
CA LEU A 131 -1.23 -2.58 6.27
C LEU A 131 -1.58 -4.07 6.06
N ASN A 132 -0.55 -4.92 5.95
CA ASN A 132 -0.71 -6.37 5.86
C ASN A 132 -0.56 -7.09 7.20
N SER A 133 -0.37 -6.36 8.31
CA SER A 133 -0.19 -6.98 9.63
C SER A 133 -1.51 -7.33 10.30
N ASP A 134 -1.48 -8.36 11.13
CA ASP A 134 -2.64 -8.72 11.96
C ASP A 134 -2.98 -7.63 12.98
N GLU A 135 -1.98 -6.89 13.48
CA GLU A 135 -2.16 -5.78 14.41
C GLU A 135 -2.97 -4.65 13.79
N PHE A 136 -2.65 -4.24 12.56
CA PHE A 136 -3.40 -3.21 11.84
C PHE A 136 -4.88 -3.59 11.71
N TRP A 137 -5.14 -4.80 11.21
CA TRP A 137 -6.51 -5.24 11.01
C TRP A 137 -7.26 -5.50 12.31
N THR A 138 -6.56 -5.93 13.38
CA THR A 138 -7.16 -6.04 14.72
C THR A 138 -7.60 -4.68 15.22
N GLN A 139 -6.74 -3.66 15.13
CA GLN A 139 -7.10 -2.30 15.52
C GLN A 139 -8.29 -1.77 14.71
N LYS A 140 -8.27 -1.88 13.38
CA LYS A 140 -9.39 -1.44 12.52
C LYS A 140 -10.69 -2.16 12.87
N TYR A 141 -10.62 -3.46 13.18
CA TYR A 141 -11.78 -4.24 13.57
C TYR A 141 -12.32 -3.84 14.95
N GLU A 142 -11.46 -3.51 15.91
CA GLU A 142 -11.88 -3.00 17.21
C GLU A 142 -12.56 -1.63 17.11
N GLU A 143 -12.07 -0.77 16.22
CA GLU A 143 -12.63 0.56 15.99
C GLU A 143 -13.94 0.54 15.18
N ASN A 144 -13.98 -0.25 14.11
CA ASN A 144 -15.11 -0.30 13.16
C ASN A 144 -15.31 -1.73 12.63
N PRO A 145 -15.90 -2.64 13.40
CA PRO A 145 -16.00 -4.07 13.05
C PRO A 145 -16.73 -4.34 11.74
N THR A 146 -17.86 -3.67 11.51
CA THR A 146 -18.64 -3.82 10.27
C THR A 146 -17.88 -3.30 9.04
N GLY A 147 -17.32 -2.11 9.16
CA GLY A 147 -16.56 -1.49 8.06
C GLY A 147 -15.33 -2.31 7.70
N THR A 148 -14.61 -2.79 8.71
CA THR A 148 -13.42 -3.64 8.52
C THR A 148 -13.78 -4.97 7.87
N TYR A 149 -14.89 -5.59 8.27
CA TYR A 149 -15.39 -6.82 7.64
C TYR A 149 -15.68 -6.60 6.15
N ILE A 150 -16.43 -5.54 5.81
CA ILE A 150 -16.79 -5.21 4.43
C ILE A 150 -15.55 -4.96 3.58
N TRP A 151 -14.61 -4.16 4.11
CA TRP A 151 -13.36 -3.86 3.40
C TRP A 151 -12.55 -5.12 3.10
N ARG A 152 -12.30 -5.94 4.12
CA ARG A 152 -11.55 -7.20 3.96
C ARG A 152 -12.25 -8.15 2.99
N TYR A 153 -13.56 -8.28 3.08
CA TYR A 153 -14.32 -9.11 2.14
C TYR A 153 -14.06 -8.70 0.69
N MET A 154 -14.08 -7.39 0.40
CA MET A 154 -13.78 -6.87 -0.94
C MET A 154 -12.31 -7.09 -1.34
N LYS A 155 -11.37 -6.96 -0.41
CA LYS A 155 -9.95 -7.30 -0.64
C LYS A 155 -9.76 -8.78 -0.97
N ASP A 156 -10.47 -9.68 -0.31
CA ASP A 156 -10.44 -11.13 -0.57
C ASP A 156 -11.01 -11.48 -1.96
N LEU A 157 -11.87 -10.64 -2.52
CA LEU A 157 -12.30 -10.72 -3.93
C LEU A 157 -11.23 -10.24 -4.92
N GLY A 158 -10.11 -9.70 -4.46
CA GLY A 158 -9.01 -9.18 -5.28
C GLY A 158 -9.20 -7.73 -5.73
N TYR A 159 -10.12 -6.98 -5.12
CA TYR A 159 -10.34 -5.58 -5.49
C TYR A 159 -9.17 -4.69 -5.00
N SER A 160 -8.82 -3.69 -5.82
CA SER A 160 -7.87 -2.64 -5.43
C SER A 160 -8.44 -1.79 -4.28
N ASP A 161 -7.58 -1.07 -3.57
CA ASP A 161 -8.03 -0.16 -2.51
C ASP A 161 -8.96 0.94 -3.04
N ALA A 162 -8.70 1.43 -4.26
CA ALA A 162 -9.57 2.41 -4.91
C ALA A 162 -10.97 1.84 -5.18
N VAL A 163 -11.06 0.60 -5.68
CA VAL A 163 -12.33 -0.08 -5.94
C VAL A 163 -13.09 -0.34 -4.63
N CYS A 164 -12.40 -0.84 -3.60
CA CYS A 164 -12.99 -1.03 -2.27
C CYS A 164 -13.56 0.28 -1.73
N ALA A 165 -12.78 1.36 -1.79
CA ALA A 165 -13.18 2.67 -1.28
C ALA A 165 -14.38 3.26 -2.02
N GLY A 166 -14.39 3.16 -3.35
CA GLY A 166 -15.50 3.65 -4.16
C GLY A 166 -16.82 2.94 -3.88
N ILE A 167 -16.81 1.61 -3.74
CA ILE A 167 -17.98 0.81 -3.35
C ILE A 167 -18.41 1.17 -1.92
N PHE A 168 -17.45 1.21 -0.98
CA PHE A 168 -17.71 1.55 0.41
C PHE A 168 -18.33 2.93 0.57
N GLY A 169 -17.84 3.94 -0.14
CA GLY A 169 -18.39 5.30 -0.13
C GLY A 169 -19.85 5.36 -0.63
N ASN A 170 -20.24 4.49 -1.55
CA ASN A 170 -21.64 4.33 -1.95
C ASN A 170 -22.47 3.74 -0.80
N MET A 171 -22.00 2.66 -0.17
CA MET A 171 -22.66 2.04 0.96
C MET A 171 -22.85 3.03 2.12
N MET A 172 -21.84 3.87 2.42
CA MET A 172 -21.94 4.92 3.46
C MET A 172 -23.12 5.86 3.20
N LEU A 173 -23.40 6.19 1.96
CA LEU A 173 -24.55 7.05 1.63
C LEU A 173 -25.88 6.29 1.65
N GLU A 174 -25.90 5.06 1.19
CA GLU A 174 -27.15 4.28 1.05
C GLU A 174 -27.69 3.82 2.41
N CYS A 175 -26.86 3.22 3.26
CA CYS A 175 -27.33 2.71 4.55
C CYS A 175 -26.99 3.65 5.73
N GLY A 176 -26.08 4.60 5.52
CA GLY A 176 -25.59 5.51 6.56
C GLY A 176 -24.57 4.85 7.49
N ILE A 177 -23.93 5.70 8.29
CA ILE A 177 -22.97 5.32 9.33
C ILE A 177 -23.62 5.36 10.72
N GLU A 178 -23.12 4.58 11.68
CA GLU A 178 -23.68 4.53 13.04
C GLU A 178 -23.46 5.85 13.77
N GLU A 179 -22.23 6.35 13.71
CA GLU A 179 -21.82 7.61 14.35
C GLU A 179 -21.02 8.49 13.38
N ALA A 180 -21.09 9.79 13.56
CA ALA A 180 -20.32 10.72 12.75
C ALA A 180 -18.81 10.46 12.88
N GLY A 181 -18.13 10.21 11.76
CA GLY A 181 -16.71 9.85 11.71
C GLY A 181 -16.41 8.37 11.90
N SER A 182 -17.43 7.54 12.12
CA SER A 182 -17.32 6.09 12.10
C SER A 182 -17.32 5.54 10.66
N PHE A 183 -16.73 4.34 10.51
CA PHE A 183 -16.87 3.54 9.29
C PHE A 183 -17.76 2.30 9.52
N ASP A 184 -18.44 2.23 10.66
CA ASP A 184 -19.47 1.21 10.89
C ASP A 184 -20.76 1.58 10.17
N LEU A 185 -21.17 0.69 9.27
CA LEU A 185 -22.33 0.89 8.42
C LEU A 185 -23.59 0.26 9.02
N LYS A 186 -24.72 0.93 8.85
CA LYS A 186 -26.02 0.43 9.28
C LYS A 186 -26.58 -0.59 8.29
N TRP A 187 -25.91 -1.70 8.11
CA TRP A 187 -26.25 -2.75 7.13
C TRP A 187 -27.67 -3.33 7.28
N TRP A 188 -28.32 -3.12 8.41
CA TRP A 188 -29.71 -3.58 8.68
C TRP A 188 -30.78 -2.57 8.33
N VAL A 189 -30.44 -1.41 7.74
CA VAL A 189 -31.41 -0.35 7.42
C VAL A 189 -32.43 -0.85 6.42
N TYR A 190 -33.69 -0.62 6.75
CA TYR A 190 -34.83 -0.95 5.93
C TYR A 190 -35.72 0.25 5.74
N ASP A 191 -35.96 0.65 4.48
CA ASP A 191 -36.94 1.65 4.14
C ASP A 191 -38.28 0.98 3.79
N SER A 192 -39.25 1.07 4.70
CA SER A 192 -40.55 0.47 4.51
C SER A 192 -41.39 1.15 3.42
N SER A 193 -41.06 2.38 3.04
CA SER A 193 -41.78 3.13 2.01
C SER A 193 -41.38 2.72 0.59
N THR A 194 -40.13 2.32 0.42
CA THR A 194 -39.54 1.96 -0.88
C THR A 194 -39.22 0.47 -1.00
N TRP A 195 -39.28 -0.30 0.11
CA TRP A 195 -38.89 -1.69 0.18
C TRP A 195 -37.41 -1.93 -0.14
N PHE A 196 -36.54 -0.97 0.21
CA PHE A 196 -35.11 -1.06 0.08
C PHE A 196 -34.46 -1.55 1.37
N TYR A 197 -33.37 -2.30 1.23
CA TYR A 197 -32.72 -2.96 2.37
C TYR A 197 -31.20 -3.00 2.22
N GLY A 198 -30.52 -2.75 3.34
CA GLY A 198 -29.12 -3.08 3.56
C GLY A 198 -28.12 -2.11 2.96
N LEU A 199 -26.90 -2.60 2.77
CA LEU A 199 -25.71 -1.80 2.40
C LEU A 199 -25.88 -0.96 1.14
N CYS A 200 -26.48 -1.52 0.10
CA CYS A 200 -26.71 -0.84 -1.19
C CYS A 200 -28.19 -0.51 -1.41
N GLN A 201 -28.99 -0.54 -0.35
CA GLN A 201 -30.43 -0.28 -0.43
C GLN A 201 -31.11 -1.07 -1.58
N TRP A 202 -30.84 -2.37 -1.64
CA TRP A 202 -31.40 -3.25 -2.67
C TRP A 202 -32.92 -3.29 -2.63
N SER A 203 -33.50 -3.18 -3.80
CA SER A 203 -34.95 -3.34 -3.95
C SER A 203 -35.36 -4.79 -3.75
N LYS A 204 -36.32 -5.05 -2.84
CA LYS A 204 -36.89 -6.38 -2.61
C LYS A 204 -37.44 -7.02 -3.88
N THR A 205 -37.86 -6.22 -4.85
CA THR A 205 -38.41 -6.72 -6.12
C THR A 205 -37.36 -7.37 -7.01
N TYR A 206 -36.15 -6.80 -7.01
CA TYR A 206 -35.05 -7.25 -7.89
C TYR A 206 -34.07 -8.17 -7.18
N PHE A 207 -33.95 -8.04 -5.86
CA PHE A 207 -33.03 -8.77 -4.99
C PHE A 207 -33.76 -9.34 -3.77
N PRO A 208 -34.73 -10.24 -3.96
CA PRO A 208 -35.56 -10.75 -2.87
C PRO A 208 -34.73 -11.55 -1.83
N GLU A 209 -33.62 -12.13 -2.24
CA GLU A 209 -32.71 -12.92 -1.39
C GLU A 209 -31.93 -12.09 -0.37
N VAL A 210 -31.72 -10.79 -0.65
CA VAL A 210 -31.03 -9.88 0.26
C VAL A 210 -31.94 -9.42 1.39
N TYR A 211 -33.24 -9.44 1.18
CA TYR A 211 -34.19 -8.93 2.14
C TYR A 211 -34.16 -9.71 3.45
N GLY A 212 -33.65 -9.07 4.50
CA GLY A 212 -33.46 -9.71 5.81
C GLY A 212 -32.20 -10.57 5.92
N ALA A 213 -31.32 -10.55 4.90
CA ALA A 213 -30.04 -11.21 4.97
C ALA A 213 -29.12 -10.50 5.98
N ASP A 214 -28.24 -11.30 6.60
CA ASP A 214 -27.15 -10.76 7.42
C ASP A 214 -26.06 -10.08 6.58
N LEU A 215 -25.04 -9.57 7.22
CA LEU A 215 -23.96 -8.85 6.57
C LEU A 215 -23.24 -9.72 5.51
N GLU A 216 -22.98 -10.98 5.83
CA GLU A 216 -22.35 -11.93 4.91
C GLU A 216 -23.23 -12.18 3.67
N GLY A 217 -24.54 -12.41 3.86
CA GLY A 217 -25.49 -12.59 2.78
C GLY A 217 -25.56 -11.39 1.85
N GLN A 218 -25.48 -10.16 2.40
CA GLN A 218 -25.45 -8.94 1.62
C GLN A 218 -24.17 -8.81 0.80
N MET A 219 -23.00 -9.12 1.37
CA MET A 219 -21.72 -9.10 0.66
C MET A 219 -21.67 -10.19 -0.43
N ASN A 220 -22.25 -11.35 -0.17
CA ASN A 220 -22.39 -12.40 -1.18
C ASN A 220 -23.27 -11.94 -2.36
N CYS A 221 -24.39 -11.25 -2.09
CA CYS A 221 -25.21 -10.66 -3.15
C CYS A 221 -24.44 -9.65 -4.00
N LEU A 222 -23.69 -8.75 -3.35
CA LEU A 222 -22.82 -7.81 -4.08
C LEU A 222 -21.86 -8.55 -5.00
N ARG A 223 -21.12 -9.54 -4.47
CA ARG A 223 -20.17 -10.35 -5.25
C ARG A 223 -20.83 -10.99 -6.47
N ASP A 224 -22.00 -11.58 -6.27
CA ASP A 224 -22.68 -12.39 -7.29
C ASP A 224 -23.35 -11.54 -8.36
N THR A 225 -23.66 -10.27 -8.07
CA THR A 225 -24.43 -9.39 -8.96
C THR A 225 -23.63 -8.23 -9.57
N ILE A 226 -22.53 -7.80 -8.96
CA ILE A 226 -21.80 -6.58 -9.35
C ILE A 226 -21.36 -6.61 -10.82
N LYS A 227 -20.82 -7.73 -11.27
CA LYS A 227 -20.35 -7.86 -12.66
C LYS A 227 -21.48 -7.69 -13.65
N GLU A 228 -22.57 -8.45 -13.49
CA GLU A 228 -23.72 -8.41 -14.38
C GLU A 228 -24.37 -7.02 -14.39
N GLN A 229 -24.57 -6.42 -13.22
CA GLN A 229 -25.19 -5.10 -13.11
C GLN A 229 -24.39 -4.00 -13.78
N ILE A 230 -23.06 -4.01 -13.66
CA ILE A 230 -22.18 -3.03 -14.31
C ILE A 230 -22.16 -3.26 -15.83
N ASP A 231 -22.02 -4.50 -16.28
CA ASP A 231 -21.97 -4.84 -17.71
C ASP A 231 -23.30 -4.52 -18.40
N GLU A 232 -24.46 -4.79 -17.75
CA GLU A 232 -25.79 -4.51 -18.31
C GLU A 232 -26.17 -3.03 -18.30
N ALA A 233 -25.56 -2.22 -17.44
CA ALA A 233 -25.87 -0.80 -17.35
C ALA A 233 -25.63 -0.05 -18.67
N GLY A 234 -24.84 -0.63 -19.59
CA GLY A 234 -24.48 0.00 -20.86
C GLY A 234 -23.84 1.37 -20.67
N PHE A 235 -23.18 1.57 -19.55
CA PHE A 235 -22.68 2.85 -19.11
C PHE A 235 -21.54 3.31 -20.01
N VAL A 236 -21.59 4.57 -20.42
CA VAL A 236 -20.52 5.20 -21.20
C VAL A 236 -19.78 6.17 -20.28
N TYR A 237 -18.52 5.89 -19.97
CA TYR A 237 -17.65 6.77 -19.21
C TYR A 237 -16.54 7.32 -20.12
N GLY A 238 -16.39 8.64 -20.12
CA GLY A 238 -15.38 9.27 -20.99
C GLY A 238 -15.60 9.09 -22.51
N GLY A 239 -16.81 8.69 -22.93
CA GLY A 239 -17.14 8.48 -24.36
C GLY A 239 -16.89 7.05 -24.87
N TYR A 240 -16.45 6.14 -23.99
CA TYR A 240 -16.22 4.73 -24.31
C TYR A 240 -17.20 3.83 -23.54
N GLY A 241 -17.50 2.66 -24.12
CA GLY A 241 -18.24 1.62 -23.39
C GLY A 241 -17.46 1.24 -22.12
N PHE A 242 -18.16 1.18 -20.99
CA PHE A 242 -17.59 0.91 -19.69
C PHE A 242 -18.27 -0.35 -19.13
N GLY A 243 -17.45 -1.34 -18.81
CA GLY A 243 -17.88 -2.60 -18.22
C GLY A 243 -17.16 -2.89 -16.92
N TYR A 244 -17.37 -4.09 -16.40
CA TYR A 244 -16.81 -4.51 -15.13
C TYR A 244 -15.27 -4.55 -15.12
N GLU A 245 -14.65 -4.97 -16.22
CA GLU A 245 -13.19 -5.05 -16.31
C GLU A 245 -12.54 -3.65 -16.27
N GLU A 246 -13.13 -2.66 -16.95
CA GLU A 246 -12.69 -1.27 -16.88
C GLU A 246 -12.95 -0.68 -15.50
N PHE A 247 -14.05 -1.05 -14.83
CA PHE A 247 -14.35 -0.66 -13.47
C PHE A 247 -13.24 -1.10 -12.50
N LEU A 248 -12.75 -2.32 -12.62
CA LEU A 248 -11.69 -2.86 -11.78
C LEU A 248 -10.32 -2.19 -11.98
N GLN A 249 -10.12 -1.50 -13.12
CA GLN A 249 -8.87 -0.80 -13.43
C GLN A 249 -8.85 0.67 -12.95
N LEU A 250 -9.94 1.16 -12.37
CA LEU A 250 -9.98 2.52 -11.85
C LEU A 250 -9.07 2.66 -10.61
N GLU A 251 -8.24 3.70 -10.61
CA GLU A 251 -7.27 3.98 -9.54
C GLU A 251 -7.72 5.13 -8.62
N ASP A 252 -8.68 5.95 -9.05
CA ASP A 252 -9.22 7.06 -8.25
C ASP A 252 -10.51 6.60 -7.53
N PRO A 253 -10.51 6.53 -6.19
CA PRO A 253 -11.68 6.11 -5.42
C PRO A 253 -12.92 6.98 -5.68
N ALA A 254 -12.75 8.26 -5.97
CA ALA A 254 -13.85 9.14 -6.31
C ALA A 254 -14.47 8.81 -7.68
N GLU A 255 -13.66 8.40 -8.66
CA GLU A 255 -14.15 7.92 -9.96
C GLU A 255 -14.86 6.56 -9.84
N VAL A 256 -14.30 5.64 -9.07
CA VAL A 256 -14.95 4.36 -8.75
C VAL A 256 -16.34 4.61 -8.14
N ALA A 257 -16.43 5.52 -7.17
CA ALA A 257 -17.71 5.85 -6.53
C ALA A 257 -18.74 6.37 -7.55
N VAL A 258 -18.32 7.21 -8.49
CA VAL A 258 -19.19 7.72 -9.57
C VAL A 258 -19.68 6.57 -10.48
N CYS A 259 -18.76 5.70 -10.88
CA CYS A 259 -19.08 4.60 -11.80
C CYS A 259 -20.00 3.59 -11.12
N PHE A 260 -19.72 3.20 -9.87
CA PHE A 260 -20.58 2.31 -9.09
C PHE A 260 -21.98 2.92 -8.88
N ALA A 261 -22.06 4.19 -8.49
CA ALA A 261 -23.32 4.90 -8.31
C ALA A 261 -24.21 4.90 -9.56
N LYS A 262 -23.61 5.03 -10.73
CA LYS A 262 -24.34 5.09 -12.01
C LYS A 262 -24.65 3.71 -12.58
N ALA A 263 -23.72 2.78 -12.49
CA ALA A 263 -23.86 1.48 -13.13
C ALA A 263 -24.57 0.47 -12.22
N TYR A 264 -24.20 0.40 -10.94
CA TYR A 264 -24.76 -0.55 -9.99
C TYR A 264 -26.00 0.01 -9.26
N GLU A 265 -25.84 1.16 -8.58
CA GLU A 265 -26.93 1.78 -7.81
C GLU A 265 -27.97 2.47 -8.69
N ARG A 266 -27.60 2.84 -9.93
CA ARG A 266 -28.47 3.57 -10.89
C ARG A 266 -29.05 4.86 -10.31
N CYS A 267 -28.28 5.51 -9.42
CA CYS A 267 -28.74 6.67 -8.68
C CYS A 267 -28.83 7.94 -9.55
N ALA A 268 -29.67 8.89 -9.11
CA ALA A 268 -29.80 10.18 -9.78
C ALA A 268 -28.52 11.03 -9.62
N ALA A 269 -28.22 11.84 -10.63
CA ALA A 269 -26.96 12.61 -10.72
C ALA A 269 -26.67 13.50 -9.50
N GLN A 270 -27.70 14.05 -8.84
CA GLN A 270 -27.56 14.90 -7.65
C GLN A 270 -27.01 14.15 -6.42
N HIS A 271 -27.08 12.82 -6.39
CA HIS A 271 -26.63 11.99 -5.29
C HIS A 271 -25.22 11.44 -5.47
N VAL A 272 -24.56 11.75 -6.58
CA VAL A 272 -23.21 11.23 -6.88
C VAL A 272 -22.12 11.94 -6.06
N TRP A 273 -22.25 13.25 -5.85
CA TRP A 273 -21.20 14.05 -5.24
C TRP A 273 -20.80 13.62 -3.81
N PRO A 274 -21.73 13.38 -2.88
CA PRO A 274 -21.37 12.93 -1.53
C PRO A 274 -20.62 11.59 -1.51
N ARG A 275 -20.92 10.68 -2.45
CA ARG A 275 -20.27 9.38 -2.54
C ARG A 275 -18.79 9.48 -2.83
N ARG A 276 -18.38 10.46 -3.64
CA ARG A 276 -16.96 10.74 -3.91
C ARG A 276 -16.20 11.07 -2.64
N ALA A 277 -16.72 11.99 -1.85
CA ALA A 277 -16.11 12.41 -0.59
C ALA A 277 -16.03 11.25 0.43
N PHE A 278 -17.06 10.41 0.50
CA PHE A 278 -17.05 9.23 1.36
C PHE A 278 -16.04 8.17 0.87
N ALA A 279 -15.89 8.00 -0.44
CA ALA A 279 -14.88 7.10 -1.00
C ALA A 279 -13.46 7.57 -0.66
N GLU A 280 -13.17 8.87 -0.80
CA GLU A 280 -11.87 9.44 -0.41
C GLU A 280 -11.59 9.25 1.09
N GLN A 281 -12.58 9.45 1.97
CA GLN A 281 -12.46 9.23 3.40
C GLN A 281 -12.22 7.74 3.74
N ALA A 282 -12.96 6.83 3.11
CA ALA A 282 -12.78 5.39 3.30
C ALA A 282 -11.39 4.95 2.82
N TYR A 283 -10.94 5.45 1.66
CA TYR A 283 -9.60 5.19 1.15
C TYR A 283 -8.55 5.60 2.18
N GLU A 284 -8.60 6.84 2.64
CA GLU A 284 -7.65 7.36 3.63
C GLU A 284 -7.66 6.53 4.93
N TYR A 285 -8.84 6.17 5.43
CA TYR A 285 -8.98 5.41 6.69
C TYR A 285 -8.41 4.00 6.60
N PHE A 286 -8.70 3.26 5.53
CA PHE A 286 -8.31 1.85 5.42
C PHE A 286 -6.91 1.62 4.80
N THR A 287 -6.25 2.66 4.29
CA THR A 287 -4.92 2.58 3.68
C THR A 287 -3.83 3.35 4.44
N ASN A 288 -4.17 3.92 5.59
CA ASN A 288 -3.26 4.61 6.50
C ASN A 288 -3.55 4.13 7.93
#